data_2f4e061e9b4ddd445a68b76640822da4
#
_entry.id   2f4e061e9b4ddd445a68b76640822da4
#
_cell.length_a   1.000
_cell.length_b   1.000
_cell.length_c   1.000
_cell.angle_alpha   90.00
_cell.angle_beta   90.00
_cell.angle_gamma   90.00
#
_symmetry.space_group_name_H-M   'P 1'
#
loop_
_entity.id
_entity.type
_entity.pdbx_description
1 polymer ?
#
loop_
_entity_poly.entity_id
_entity_poly.type
_entity_poly.pdbx_seq_one_letter_code
_entity_poly.pdbx_strand_id
1 'polypeptide(L)'
;QSKSLGLGYDWSKTVPTSDIDYYRWTQWLFVQLFKAGLAYKKKAAVNWCPSCKTVLSDEQIIDGRCERCQTVVGKRELEQWFFRITNYADRLLAGLNKIDWSERVVTAQRNWIGRKEGIKIKFDDIEVFTTRPDTLAGATFVAIPGDSGGDQTDKTKVGEFTGRSVTNPLTGKKIPIWKANYVTAEYGSGAIMGVPAHDARDFEFAKKFKLPI
;
A
#
# COMPACT_ATOMS: atom_id res chain seq x y z
N GLN A 1 -32.06 -15.91 18.18
CA GLN A 1 -31.06 -16.23 19.21
C GLN A 1 -31.03 -15.18 20.31
N SER A 2 -30.75 -13.88 20.00
CA SER A 2 -30.63 -12.82 21.02
C SER A 2 -31.92 -12.63 21.86
N LYS A 3 -33.12 -12.76 21.26
CA LYS A 3 -34.40 -12.76 21.99
C LYS A 3 -34.52 -13.94 22.94
N SER A 4 -34.05 -15.13 22.54
CA SER A 4 -34.10 -16.33 23.37
C SER A 4 -33.17 -16.26 24.59
N LEU A 5 -32.14 -15.37 24.53
CA LEU A 5 -31.23 -15.10 25.65
C LEU A 5 -31.78 -14.08 26.64
N GLY A 6 -32.98 -13.52 26.40
CA GLY A 6 -33.61 -12.54 27.30
C GLY A 6 -32.89 -11.17 27.33
N LEU A 7 -32.16 -10.80 26.28
CA LEU A 7 -31.47 -9.52 26.19
C LEU A 7 -32.50 -8.37 26.16
N GLY A 8 -32.29 -7.34 26.99
CA GLY A 8 -33.18 -6.21 27.17
C GLY A 8 -33.08 -5.14 26.06
N TYR A 9 -33.19 -5.55 24.79
CA TYR A 9 -33.26 -4.63 23.66
C TYR A 9 -34.70 -4.27 23.30
N ASP A 10 -34.89 -3.05 22.81
CA ASP A 10 -36.15 -2.68 22.15
C ASP A 10 -36.20 -3.27 20.73
N TRP A 11 -36.81 -4.44 20.62
CA TRP A 11 -36.91 -5.20 19.38
C TRP A 11 -37.80 -4.54 18.33
N SER A 12 -38.59 -3.53 18.68
CA SER A 12 -39.36 -2.74 17.72
C SER A 12 -38.48 -1.82 16.89
N LYS A 13 -37.26 -1.54 17.36
CA LYS A 13 -36.25 -0.67 16.72
C LYS A 13 -35.15 -1.49 16.04
N THR A 14 -35.42 -2.70 15.62
CA THR A 14 -34.48 -3.51 14.85
C THR A 14 -34.26 -2.88 13.49
N VAL A 15 -33.00 -2.68 13.11
CA VAL A 15 -32.61 -2.14 11.79
C VAL A 15 -31.76 -3.18 11.06
N PRO A 16 -32.37 -4.01 10.19
CA PRO A 16 -31.60 -4.92 9.33
C PRO A 16 -30.94 -4.13 8.21
N THR A 17 -29.63 -4.11 8.17
CA THR A 17 -28.86 -3.36 7.15
C THR A 17 -28.97 -3.97 5.75
N SER A 18 -29.51 -5.19 5.65
CA SER A 18 -29.80 -5.89 4.40
C SER A 18 -31.17 -5.57 3.79
N ASP A 19 -32.03 -4.83 4.51
CA ASP A 19 -33.32 -4.43 4.02
C ASP A 19 -33.26 -3.24 3.06
N ILE A 20 -34.18 -3.21 2.11
CA ILE A 20 -34.31 -2.13 1.11
C ILE A 20 -34.41 -0.77 1.77
N ASP A 21 -35.15 -0.66 2.85
CA ASP A 21 -35.35 0.60 3.59
C ASP A 21 -34.08 1.15 4.19
N TYR A 22 -33.09 0.30 4.42
CA TYR A 22 -31.75 0.71 4.89
C TYR A 22 -30.81 0.92 3.70
N TYR A 23 -30.53 -0.10 2.89
CA TYR A 23 -29.48 -0.02 1.88
C TYR A 23 -29.77 0.92 0.71
N ARG A 24 -31.04 1.31 0.47
CA ARG A 24 -31.37 2.33 -0.51
C ARG A 24 -30.63 3.65 -0.27
N TRP A 25 -30.35 3.99 1.01
CA TRP A 25 -29.62 5.20 1.36
C TRP A 25 -28.12 5.07 1.07
N THR A 26 -27.55 3.89 1.26
CA THR A 26 -26.19 3.59 0.84
C THR A 26 -26.04 3.68 -0.69
N GLN A 27 -27.01 3.16 -1.43
CA GLN A 27 -27.04 3.27 -2.89
C GLN A 27 -27.24 4.73 -3.34
N TRP A 28 -28.11 5.48 -2.69
CA TRP A 28 -28.28 6.89 -2.96
C TRP A 28 -26.99 7.70 -2.76
N LEU A 29 -26.31 7.47 -1.63
CA LEU A 29 -25.03 8.11 -1.33
C LEU A 29 -23.99 7.78 -2.41
N PHE A 30 -23.89 6.52 -2.81
CA PHE A 30 -23.00 6.12 -3.89
C PHE A 30 -23.29 6.87 -5.18
N VAL A 31 -24.56 6.98 -5.55
CA VAL A 31 -24.98 7.72 -6.77
C VAL A 31 -24.62 9.21 -6.67
N GLN A 32 -24.75 9.84 -5.48
CA GLN A 32 -24.31 11.22 -5.30
C GLN A 32 -22.79 11.35 -5.47
N LEU A 33 -22.00 10.45 -4.89
CA LEU A 33 -20.55 10.42 -5.05
C LEU A 33 -20.14 10.21 -6.52
N PHE A 34 -20.84 9.34 -7.23
CA PHE A 34 -20.62 9.13 -8.66
C PHE A 34 -20.94 10.38 -9.49
N LYS A 35 -22.09 11.03 -9.26
CA LYS A 35 -22.47 12.29 -9.92
C LYS A 35 -21.48 13.43 -9.64
N ALA A 36 -20.88 13.44 -8.45
CA ALA A 36 -19.84 14.39 -8.07
C ALA A 36 -18.45 14.06 -8.64
N GLY A 37 -18.31 12.98 -9.44
CA GLY A 37 -17.03 12.53 -9.99
C GLY A 37 -16.07 11.94 -8.97
N LEU A 38 -16.56 11.64 -7.77
CA LEU A 38 -15.75 11.08 -6.68
C LEU A 38 -15.67 9.55 -6.72
N ALA A 39 -16.62 8.88 -7.38
CA ALA A 39 -16.57 7.44 -7.63
C ALA A 39 -16.24 7.16 -9.10
N TYR A 40 -15.36 6.20 -9.35
CA TYR A 40 -14.95 5.82 -10.70
C TYR A 40 -14.60 4.33 -10.76
N LYS A 41 -14.64 3.74 -11.95
CA LYS A 41 -14.21 2.37 -12.19
C LYS A 41 -12.79 2.34 -12.75
N LYS A 42 -12.00 1.38 -12.29
CA LYS A 42 -10.76 0.97 -12.96
C LYS A 42 -10.47 -0.51 -12.71
N LYS A 43 -9.67 -1.11 -13.58
CA LYS A 43 -9.08 -2.42 -13.34
C LYS A 43 -8.02 -2.31 -12.23
N ALA A 44 -8.08 -3.22 -11.28
CA ALA A 44 -7.10 -3.31 -10.21
C ALA A 44 -6.90 -4.77 -9.81
N ALA A 45 -5.69 -5.10 -9.39
CA ALA A 45 -5.37 -6.38 -8.82
C ALA A 45 -6.04 -6.52 -7.45
N VAL A 46 -6.85 -7.56 -7.29
CA VAL A 46 -7.52 -7.89 -6.03
C VAL A 46 -7.07 -9.27 -5.55
N ASN A 47 -7.14 -9.49 -4.25
CA ASN A 47 -6.89 -10.80 -3.69
C ASN A 47 -8.05 -11.73 -4.05
N TRP A 48 -7.74 -12.86 -4.64
CA TRP A 48 -8.72 -13.82 -5.14
C TRP A 48 -8.53 -15.20 -4.54
N CYS A 49 -9.57 -15.73 -3.91
CA CYS A 49 -9.59 -17.13 -3.48
C CYS A 49 -10.17 -18.02 -4.59
N PRO A 50 -9.39 -18.91 -5.20
CA PRO A 50 -9.88 -19.76 -6.30
C PRO A 50 -10.89 -20.81 -5.82
N SER A 51 -10.82 -21.26 -4.57
CA SER A 51 -11.75 -22.22 -3.97
C SER A 51 -13.09 -21.58 -3.61
N CYS A 52 -13.07 -20.45 -2.87
CA CYS A 52 -14.29 -19.72 -2.50
C CYS A 52 -14.88 -18.90 -3.65
N LYS A 53 -14.11 -18.71 -4.75
CA LYS A 53 -14.48 -17.90 -5.93
C LYS A 53 -14.91 -16.49 -5.54
N THR A 54 -14.17 -15.85 -4.63
CA THR A 54 -14.50 -14.53 -4.10
C THR A 54 -13.24 -13.66 -3.93
N VAL A 55 -13.47 -12.35 -3.92
CA VAL A 55 -12.47 -11.35 -3.57
C VAL A 55 -12.32 -11.33 -2.04
N LEU A 56 -11.09 -11.19 -1.57
CA LEU A 56 -10.75 -11.09 -0.15
C LEU A 56 -10.14 -9.73 0.17
N SER A 57 -10.45 -9.19 1.35
CA SER A 57 -9.69 -8.10 1.93
C SER A 57 -8.34 -8.61 2.47
N ASP A 58 -7.42 -7.70 2.76
CA ASP A 58 -6.09 -8.09 3.28
C ASP A 58 -6.20 -8.77 4.64
N GLU A 59 -7.17 -8.37 5.48
CA GLU A 59 -7.42 -8.97 6.80
C GLU A 59 -7.94 -10.42 6.72
N GLN A 60 -8.51 -10.82 5.58
CA GLN A 60 -9.01 -12.18 5.35
C GLN A 60 -7.93 -13.12 4.80
N ILE A 61 -6.70 -12.64 4.72
CA ILE A 61 -5.55 -13.43 4.28
C ILE A 61 -4.62 -13.63 5.47
N ILE A 62 -4.47 -14.87 5.88
CA ILE A 62 -3.58 -15.29 6.97
C ILE A 62 -2.48 -16.15 6.36
N ASP A 63 -1.23 -15.74 6.50
CA ASP A 63 -0.06 -16.42 5.93
C ASP A 63 -0.21 -16.78 4.44
N GLY A 64 -0.74 -15.83 3.63
CA GLY A 64 -0.95 -16.03 2.20
C GLY A 64 -2.14 -16.94 1.84
N ARG A 65 -2.96 -17.31 2.82
CA ARG A 65 -4.10 -18.23 2.67
C ARG A 65 -5.41 -17.57 3.05
N CYS A 66 -6.48 -18.05 2.42
CA CYS A 66 -7.85 -17.64 2.74
C CYS A 66 -8.21 -18.07 4.18
N GLU A 67 -8.66 -17.14 5.02
CA GLU A 67 -9.07 -17.43 6.41
C GLU A 67 -10.15 -18.53 6.50
N ARG A 68 -11.01 -18.65 5.47
CA ARG A 68 -12.15 -19.56 5.46
C ARG A 68 -11.80 -20.96 5.01
N CYS A 69 -11.07 -21.11 3.90
CA CYS A 69 -10.83 -22.41 3.26
C CYS A 69 -9.36 -22.83 3.21
N GLN A 70 -8.45 -22.02 3.72
CA GLN A 70 -7.00 -22.26 3.78
C GLN A 70 -6.32 -22.46 2.41
N THR A 71 -7.03 -22.17 1.30
CA THR A 71 -6.45 -22.21 -0.04
C THR A 71 -5.52 -21.01 -0.25
N VAL A 72 -4.40 -21.23 -0.95
CA VAL A 72 -3.47 -20.14 -1.31
C VAL A 72 -4.21 -19.09 -2.14
N VAL A 73 -4.06 -17.82 -1.74
CA VAL A 73 -4.70 -16.67 -2.37
C VAL A 73 -3.82 -16.18 -3.51
N GLY A 74 -4.44 -15.96 -4.67
CA GLY A 74 -3.78 -15.34 -5.83
C GLY A 74 -4.23 -13.92 -6.07
N LYS A 75 -3.56 -13.21 -6.99
CA LYS A 75 -4.01 -11.91 -7.49
C LYS A 75 -4.82 -12.11 -8.77
N ARG A 76 -5.89 -11.31 -8.93
CA ARG A 76 -6.70 -11.29 -10.14
C ARG A 76 -7.07 -9.86 -10.49
N GLU A 77 -6.94 -9.49 -11.75
CA GLU A 77 -7.38 -8.18 -12.23
C GLU A 77 -8.89 -8.18 -12.46
N LEU A 78 -9.59 -7.29 -11.77
CA LEU A 78 -11.02 -7.10 -11.92
C LEU A 78 -11.35 -5.61 -12.00
N GLU A 79 -12.45 -5.27 -12.72
CA GLU A 79 -13.00 -3.93 -12.62
C GLU A 79 -13.58 -3.69 -11.23
N GLN A 80 -13.08 -2.65 -10.57
CA GLN A 80 -13.49 -2.26 -9.22
C GLN A 80 -13.93 -0.80 -9.20
N TRP A 81 -14.85 -0.50 -8.28
CA TRP A 81 -15.18 0.88 -7.92
C TRP A 81 -14.17 1.45 -6.94
N PHE A 82 -13.75 2.67 -7.19
CA PHE A 82 -12.84 3.43 -6.35
C PHE A 82 -13.44 4.79 -6.01
N PHE A 83 -13.10 5.29 -4.83
CA PHE A 83 -13.38 6.66 -4.43
C PHE A 83 -12.09 7.50 -4.46
N ARG A 84 -12.20 8.75 -4.90
CA ARG A 84 -11.08 9.70 -4.93
C ARG A 84 -10.81 10.28 -3.54
N ILE A 85 -10.61 9.43 -2.55
CA ILE A 85 -10.41 9.84 -1.15
C ILE A 85 -9.14 10.67 -0.97
N THR A 86 -8.10 10.44 -1.76
CA THR A 86 -6.83 11.16 -1.70
C THR A 86 -6.95 12.64 -2.01
N ASN A 87 -8.00 13.06 -2.74
CA ASN A 87 -8.28 14.49 -2.99
C ASN A 87 -8.58 15.27 -1.71
N TYR A 88 -8.90 14.58 -0.62
CA TYR A 88 -9.25 15.17 0.67
C TYR A 88 -8.13 15.07 1.71
N ALA A 89 -7.02 14.41 1.40
CA ALA A 89 -5.94 14.12 2.34
C ALA A 89 -5.40 15.39 3.01
N ASP A 90 -5.06 16.42 2.24
CA ASP A 90 -4.55 17.69 2.77
C ASP A 90 -5.58 18.43 3.63
N ARG A 91 -6.88 18.40 3.21
CA ARG A 91 -7.96 19.00 4.02
C ARG A 91 -8.17 18.28 5.34
N LEU A 92 -8.07 16.96 5.32
CA LEU A 92 -8.17 16.15 6.55
C LEU A 92 -7.02 16.45 7.50
N LEU A 93 -5.77 16.53 7.00
CA LEU A 93 -4.62 16.92 7.81
C LEU A 93 -4.76 18.31 8.41
N ALA A 94 -5.17 19.29 7.61
CA ALA A 94 -5.41 20.66 8.11
C ALA A 94 -6.56 20.71 9.12
N GLY A 95 -7.58 19.86 8.95
CA GLY A 95 -8.72 19.75 9.83
C GLY A 95 -8.37 19.26 11.23
N LEU A 96 -7.34 18.42 11.38
CA LEU A 96 -6.90 17.89 12.67
C LEU A 96 -6.47 18.99 13.65
N ASN A 97 -6.06 20.14 13.16
CA ASN A 97 -5.69 21.27 14.02
C ASN A 97 -6.90 22.09 14.50
N LYS A 98 -8.12 21.78 14.05
CA LYS A 98 -9.35 22.51 14.35
C LYS A 98 -10.30 21.74 15.26
N ILE A 99 -9.95 20.52 15.64
CA ILE A 99 -10.78 19.64 16.45
C ILE A 99 -10.07 19.31 17.76
N ASP A 100 -10.84 19.21 18.82
CA ASP A 100 -10.33 18.86 20.15
C ASP A 100 -10.30 17.34 20.33
N TRP A 101 -9.37 16.69 19.64
CA TRP A 101 -9.11 15.27 19.79
C TRP A 101 -7.85 15.03 20.63
N SER A 102 -7.80 13.90 21.32
CA SER A 102 -6.61 13.51 22.05
C SER A 102 -5.40 13.39 21.10
N GLU A 103 -4.22 13.73 21.59
CA GLU A 103 -2.97 13.68 20.80
C GLU A 103 -2.72 12.30 20.19
N ARG A 104 -3.07 11.24 20.91
CA ARG A 104 -2.98 9.86 20.40
C ARG A 104 -3.79 9.67 19.11
N VAL A 105 -5.03 10.16 19.06
CA VAL A 105 -5.90 10.04 17.89
C VAL A 105 -5.38 10.91 16.75
N VAL A 106 -4.99 12.16 17.04
CA VAL A 106 -4.42 13.07 16.04
C VAL A 106 -3.17 12.47 15.38
N THR A 107 -2.27 11.92 16.19
CA THR A 107 -1.04 11.25 15.70
C THR A 107 -1.38 10.02 14.84
N ALA A 108 -2.33 9.19 15.28
CA ALA A 108 -2.78 8.04 14.50
C ALA A 108 -3.36 8.44 13.14
N GLN A 109 -4.18 9.52 13.10
CA GLN A 109 -4.74 10.04 11.85
C GLN A 109 -3.66 10.61 10.92
N ARG A 110 -2.70 11.37 11.44
CA ARG A 110 -1.56 11.88 10.66
C ARG A 110 -0.74 10.74 10.05
N ASN A 111 -0.44 9.72 10.85
CA ASN A 111 0.31 8.55 10.39
C ASN A 111 -0.47 7.75 9.35
N TRP A 112 -1.80 7.63 9.48
CA TRP A 112 -2.65 6.95 8.51
C TRP A 112 -2.69 7.67 7.18
N ILE A 113 -2.84 8.99 7.16
CA ILE A 113 -2.81 9.79 5.93
C ILE A 113 -1.42 9.72 5.30
N GLY A 114 -0.37 9.68 6.11
CA GLY A 114 0.99 9.34 5.69
C GLY A 114 1.59 10.32 4.70
N ARG A 115 1.25 11.62 4.77
CA ARG A 115 1.87 12.64 3.91
C ARG A 115 3.39 12.62 4.11
N LYS A 116 4.10 12.41 3.02
CA LYS A 116 5.56 12.47 2.97
C LYS A 116 5.99 13.45 1.89
N GLU A 117 6.99 14.27 2.22
CA GLU A 117 7.65 15.15 1.26
C GLU A 117 8.99 14.53 0.91
N GLY A 118 9.35 14.59 -0.36
CA GLY A 118 10.60 14.04 -0.86
C GLY A 118 10.95 14.66 -2.20
N ILE A 119 12.08 14.28 -2.72
CA ILE A 119 12.55 14.72 -4.03
C ILE A 119 12.69 13.56 -5.01
N LYS A 120 12.60 13.88 -6.28
CA LYS A 120 12.89 12.97 -7.37
C LYS A 120 14.32 13.20 -7.83
N ILE A 121 15.10 12.14 -7.87
CA ILE A 121 16.51 12.16 -8.28
C ILE A 121 16.64 11.28 -9.51
N LYS A 122 17.32 11.78 -10.54
CA LYS A 122 17.62 11.01 -11.75
C LYS A 122 18.98 10.32 -11.60
N PHE A 123 18.96 9.02 -11.78
CA PHE A 123 20.14 8.19 -11.98
C PHE A 123 20.14 7.78 -13.47
N ASP A 124 20.78 8.57 -14.32
CA ASP A 124 20.71 8.46 -15.78
C ASP A 124 19.26 8.44 -16.28
N ASP A 125 18.75 7.29 -16.75
CA ASP A 125 17.38 7.10 -17.27
C ASP A 125 16.36 6.70 -16.19
N ILE A 126 16.79 6.43 -14.96
CA ILE A 126 15.91 5.99 -13.86
C ILE A 126 15.62 7.16 -12.91
N GLU A 127 14.35 7.44 -12.67
CA GLU A 127 13.90 8.39 -11.66
C GLU A 127 13.60 7.67 -10.36
N VAL A 128 14.20 8.12 -9.26
CA VAL A 128 14.00 7.59 -7.90
C VAL A 128 13.35 8.66 -7.04
N PHE A 129 12.28 8.32 -6.34
CA PHE A 129 11.72 9.19 -5.29
C PHE A 129 12.32 8.84 -3.94
N THR A 130 12.81 9.84 -3.21
CA THR A 130 13.33 9.65 -1.85
C THR A 130 12.89 10.75 -0.89
N THR A 131 12.61 10.38 0.36
CA THR A 131 12.38 11.30 1.47
C THR A 131 13.68 11.63 2.21
N ARG A 132 14.80 10.97 1.84
CA ARG A 132 16.11 11.13 2.46
C ARG A 132 17.20 11.45 1.43
N PRO A 133 17.09 12.62 0.77
CA PRO A 133 18.10 13.04 -0.22
C PRO A 133 19.50 13.24 0.38
N ASP A 134 19.56 13.50 1.67
CA ASP A 134 20.79 13.62 2.47
C ASP A 134 21.67 12.35 2.42
N THR A 135 21.07 11.19 2.18
CA THR A 135 21.79 9.91 2.11
C THR A 135 22.27 9.52 0.71
N LEU A 136 22.07 10.37 -0.30
CA LEU A 136 22.38 10.08 -1.70
C LEU A 136 23.86 9.68 -1.95
N ALA A 137 24.79 10.29 -1.21
CA ALA A 137 26.21 9.94 -1.28
C ALA A 137 26.49 8.48 -0.92
N GLY A 138 25.68 7.91 -0.02
CA GLY A 138 25.77 6.52 0.44
C GLY A 138 24.99 5.52 -0.40
N ALA A 139 24.35 5.93 -1.50
CA ALA A 139 23.64 5.01 -2.39
C ALA A 139 24.64 4.12 -3.15
N THR A 140 24.54 2.81 -2.96
CA THR A 140 25.44 1.81 -3.52
C THR A 140 24.80 0.92 -4.58
N PHE A 141 23.47 0.97 -4.74
CA PHE A 141 22.72 0.32 -5.80
C PHE A 141 21.38 1.03 -6.02
N VAL A 142 20.73 0.75 -7.14
CA VAL A 142 19.33 1.11 -7.40
C VAL A 142 18.54 -0.18 -7.47
N ALA A 143 17.37 -0.22 -6.83
CA ALA A 143 16.48 -1.36 -6.90
C ALA A 143 15.16 -0.98 -7.58
N ILE A 144 14.72 -1.87 -8.48
CA ILE A 144 13.44 -1.81 -9.19
C ILE A 144 12.59 -3.03 -8.82
N PRO A 145 11.26 -2.99 -9.03
CA PRO A 145 10.39 -4.14 -8.73
C PRO A 145 10.84 -5.40 -9.47
N GLY A 146 10.86 -6.53 -8.76
CA GLY A 146 11.07 -7.84 -9.36
C GLY A 146 9.81 -8.36 -10.05
N ASP A 147 9.98 -9.33 -10.98
CA ASP A 147 8.87 -9.95 -11.74
C ASP A 147 7.93 -10.81 -10.87
N SER A 148 8.39 -11.32 -9.74
CA SER A 148 7.57 -11.94 -8.72
C SER A 148 6.84 -10.85 -7.96
N GLY A 149 5.56 -10.62 -8.31
CA GLY A 149 4.69 -9.68 -7.63
C GLY A 149 4.83 -9.83 -6.11
N GLY A 150 5.39 -8.79 -5.49
CA GLY A 150 5.96 -8.83 -4.16
C GLY A 150 5.08 -9.53 -3.14
N ASP A 151 5.36 -10.78 -2.88
CA ASP A 151 4.88 -11.42 -1.67
C ASP A 151 5.67 -10.80 -0.50
N GLN A 152 5.07 -9.78 0.11
CA GLN A 152 5.65 -9.11 1.28
C GLN A 152 5.76 -10.03 2.49
N THR A 153 5.20 -11.23 2.42
CA THR A 153 5.26 -12.24 3.49
C THR A 153 6.53 -13.08 3.42
N ASP A 154 7.19 -13.15 2.26
CA ASP A 154 8.47 -13.84 2.14
C ASP A 154 9.60 -12.96 2.72
N LYS A 155 10.02 -13.29 3.93
CA LYS A 155 11.15 -12.64 4.62
C LYS A 155 12.50 -12.84 3.93
N THR A 156 12.58 -13.74 2.94
CA THR A 156 13.79 -13.94 2.16
C THR A 156 13.92 -12.86 1.11
N LYS A 157 14.90 -11.95 1.28
CA LYS A 157 15.27 -10.96 0.27
C LYS A 157 15.70 -11.68 -1.01
N VAL A 158 14.89 -11.60 -2.06
CA VAL A 158 15.20 -12.12 -3.40
C VAL A 158 15.57 -10.97 -4.31
N GLY A 159 16.66 -11.13 -5.05
CA GLY A 159 17.11 -10.12 -6.00
C GLY A 159 17.83 -10.73 -7.18
N GLU A 160 17.72 -10.07 -8.34
CA GLU A 160 18.38 -10.43 -9.56
C GLU A 160 19.12 -9.20 -10.11
N PHE A 161 20.40 -9.38 -10.44
CA PHE A 161 21.17 -8.33 -11.11
C PHE A 161 20.70 -8.16 -12.56
N THR A 162 20.35 -6.93 -12.95
CA THR A 162 19.81 -6.66 -14.29
C THR A 162 20.87 -6.62 -15.39
N GLY A 163 22.16 -6.72 -15.06
CA GLY A 163 23.27 -6.50 -16.00
C GLY A 163 23.52 -5.01 -16.31
N ARG A 164 22.74 -4.10 -15.74
CA ARG A 164 22.84 -2.64 -15.98
C ARG A 164 23.37 -1.92 -14.75
N SER A 165 23.98 -0.77 -14.99
CA SER A 165 24.43 0.16 -13.96
C SER A 165 23.99 1.57 -14.32
N VAL A 166 23.83 2.42 -13.32
CA VAL A 166 23.54 3.86 -13.45
C VAL A 166 24.57 4.67 -12.68
N THR A 167 24.68 5.95 -13.01
CA THR A 167 25.62 6.86 -12.36
C THR A 167 24.93 7.55 -11.18
N ASN A 168 25.52 7.48 -9.99
CA ASN A 168 25.07 8.30 -8.85
C ASN A 168 25.37 9.77 -9.16
N PRO A 169 24.36 10.64 -9.25
CA PRO A 169 24.54 12.01 -9.71
C PRO A 169 25.37 12.90 -8.78
N LEU A 170 25.53 12.50 -7.51
CA LEU A 170 26.32 13.24 -6.54
C LEU A 170 27.78 12.79 -6.53
N THR A 171 28.04 11.48 -6.57
CA THR A 171 29.39 10.94 -6.43
C THR A 171 30.08 10.62 -7.75
N GLY A 172 29.36 10.59 -8.87
CA GLY A 172 29.83 10.14 -10.17
C GLY A 172 30.14 8.64 -10.28
N LYS A 173 29.92 7.87 -9.22
CA LYS A 173 30.19 6.44 -9.20
C LYS A 173 29.12 5.66 -9.94
N LYS A 174 29.51 4.63 -10.70
CA LYS A 174 28.58 3.67 -11.28
C LYS A 174 28.10 2.70 -10.20
N ILE A 175 26.79 2.54 -10.07
CA ILE A 175 26.14 1.63 -9.14
C ILE A 175 25.19 0.67 -9.89
N PRO A 176 25.10 -0.59 -9.48
CA PRO A 176 24.32 -1.60 -10.17
C PRO A 176 22.81 -1.41 -9.98
N ILE A 177 22.03 -1.86 -11.00
CA ILE A 177 20.58 -1.94 -10.90
C ILE A 177 20.19 -3.38 -10.59
N TRP A 178 19.34 -3.55 -9.57
CA TRP A 178 18.82 -4.83 -9.14
C TRP A 178 17.30 -4.87 -9.21
N LYS A 179 16.73 -6.00 -9.66
CA LYS A 179 15.34 -6.33 -9.39
C LYS A 179 15.25 -6.87 -7.96
N ALA A 180 14.34 -6.35 -7.14
CA ALA A 180 14.22 -6.77 -5.75
C ALA A 180 12.75 -6.96 -5.34
N ASN A 181 12.46 -8.05 -4.61
CA ASN A 181 11.11 -8.41 -4.21
C ASN A 181 10.49 -7.48 -3.16
N TYR A 182 11.29 -6.70 -2.44
CA TYR A 182 10.81 -5.74 -1.43
C TYR A 182 10.51 -4.35 -1.99
N VAL A 183 10.74 -4.15 -3.30
CA VAL A 183 10.41 -2.91 -4.02
C VAL A 183 9.05 -3.08 -4.70
N THR A 184 8.12 -2.17 -4.44
CA THR A 184 6.79 -2.18 -5.04
C THR A 184 6.65 -1.12 -6.10
N ALA A 185 6.01 -1.45 -7.24
CA ALA A 185 5.75 -0.50 -8.32
C ALA A 185 4.73 0.60 -7.95
N GLU A 186 4.04 0.43 -6.82
CA GLU A 186 2.95 1.32 -6.39
C GLU A 186 3.46 2.60 -5.70
N TYR A 187 4.77 2.66 -5.35
CA TYR A 187 5.35 3.80 -4.65
C TYR A 187 6.27 4.63 -5.57
N GLY A 188 5.96 5.91 -5.67
CA GLY A 188 6.79 6.89 -6.37
C GLY A 188 6.99 6.57 -7.85
N SER A 189 8.24 6.43 -8.28
CA SER A 189 8.64 6.04 -9.64
C SER A 189 8.77 4.52 -9.84
N GLY A 190 8.48 3.73 -8.80
CA GLY A 190 8.71 2.29 -8.80
C GLY A 190 10.19 1.89 -8.66
N ALA A 191 11.10 2.85 -8.45
CA ALA A 191 12.51 2.59 -8.19
C ALA A 191 12.94 3.24 -6.88
N ILE A 192 13.86 2.62 -6.18
CA ILE A 192 14.47 3.14 -4.94
C ILE A 192 16.00 3.19 -5.07
N MET A 193 16.63 4.14 -4.39
CA MET A 193 18.06 4.10 -4.16
C MET A 193 18.34 3.24 -2.92
N GLY A 194 19.21 2.27 -3.05
CA GLY A 194 19.65 1.42 -1.95
C GLY A 194 20.76 2.10 -1.16
N VAL A 195 20.51 2.34 0.14
CA VAL A 195 21.45 3.00 1.05
C VAL A 195 21.71 2.09 2.28
N PRO A 196 22.53 1.07 2.13
CA PRO A 196 22.72 0.04 3.17
C PRO A 196 23.16 0.56 4.54
N ALA A 197 23.88 1.67 4.58
CA ALA A 197 24.31 2.29 5.83
C ALA A 197 23.17 2.95 6.64
N HIS A 198 22.01 3.19 6.02
CA HIS A 198 20.91 3.95 6.62
C HIS A 198 19.53 3.27 6.56
N ASP A 199 19.40 2.14 5.85
CA ASP A 199 18.16 1.36 5.79
C ASP A 199 18.45 -0.13 6.07
N ALA A 200 17.75 -0.70 7.05
CA ALA A 200 17.96 -2.08 7.46
C ALA A 200 17.61 -3.09 6.35
N ARG A 201 16.62 -2.79 5.51
CA ARG A 201 16.23 -3.65 4.38
C ARG A 201 17.33 -3.67 3.32
N ASP A 202 17.87 -2.49 3.02
CA ASP A 202 18.95 -2.34 2.05
C ASP A 202 20.24 -2.96 2.58
N PHE A 203 20.49 -2.87 3.90
CA PHE A 203 21.63 -3.50 4.56
C PHE A 203 21.57 -5.03 4.43
N GLU A 204 20.44 -5.65 4.74
CA GLU A 204 20.25 -7.09 4.59
C GLU A 204 20.43 -7.54 3.13
N PHE A 205 19.89 -6.76 2.19
CA PHE A 205 20.01 -7.02 0.76
C PHE A 205 21.49 -6.92 0.32
N ALA A 206 22.17 -5.83 0.67
CA ALA A 206 23.58 -5.62 0.35
C ALA A 206 24.47 -6.72 0.91
N LYS A 207 24.23 -7.13 2.17
CA LYS A 207 24.96 -8.22 2.80
C LYS A 207 24.76 -9.54 2.06
N LYS A 208 23.52 -9.87 1.67
CA LYS A 208 23.21 -11.10 0.95
C LYS A 208 23.87 -11.16 -0.43
N PHE A 209 23.86 -10.05 -1.17
CA PHE A 209 24.39 -9.98 -2.53
C PHE A 209 25.82 -9.41 -2.60
N LYS A 210 26.47 -9.24 -1.46
CA LYS A 210 27.86 -8.73 -1.32
C LYS A 210 28.06 -7.37 -2.02
N LEU A 211 27.06 -6.49 -1.89
CA LEU A 211 27.17 -5.13 -2.36
C LEU A 211 27.91 -4.25 -1.33
N PRO A 212 28.52 -3.13 -1.76
CA PRO A 212 29.15 -2.18 -0.84
C PRO A 212 28.15 -1.61 0.18
N ILE A 213 28.65 -1.33 1.38
CA ILE A 213 27.90 -0.71 2.47
C ILE A 213 28.54 0.64 2.79
#